data_c228825bd302d0cc865d8f7acbbe63ab
#
_entry.id   c228825bd302d0cc865d8f7acbbe63ab
#
_cell.length_a   1.000
_cell.length_b   1.000
_cell.length_c   1.000
_cell.angle_alpha   90.00
_cell.angle_beta   90.00
_cell.angle_gamma   90.00
#
_symmetry.space_group_name_H-M   'P 1'
#
loop_
_entity.id
_entity.type
_entity.pdbx_description
1 polymer ?
#
loop_
_entity_poly.entity_id
_entity_poly.type
_entity_poly.pdbx_seq_one_letter_code
_entity_poly.pdbx_strand_id
1 'polypeptide(L)'
;KIDNSTGTRSDPRGYEIGVRLPIFDWGGMQRDAWNARTLAAANQLEATIRTAGSNLRESYSAYRTAHEIARHHREEVIPVRKVISEENQLRYNGMIIGIFELIADARDQVNTVIAAINAEQQFWLADAALQAALIGRPTNTSLSVTTSTPNAGGAGH
;
A
#
# COMPACT_ATOMS: atom_id res chain seq x y z
N LYS A 1 -29.32 -74.56 -25.27
CA LYS A 1 -29.83 -73.20 -25.04
C LYS A 1 -28.98 -72.25 -25.85
N ILE A 2 -29.47 -71.92 -27.00
CA ILE A 2 -28.79 -71.08 -27.98
C ILE A 2 -29.47 -69.72 -27.83
N ASP A 3 -28.77 -68.76 -27.22
CA ASP A 3 -29.16 -67.35 -27.19
C ASP A 3 -28.56 -66.65 -28.41
N ASN A 4 -29.41 -66.49 -29.41
CA ASN A 4 -29.08 -65.78 -30.61
C ASN A 4 -29.52 -64.29 -30.43
N SER A 5 -28.72 -63.48 -29.80
CA SER A 5 -28.94 -62.04 -29.74
C SER A 5 -28.15 -61.35 -30.84
N THR A 6 -28.79 -61.28 -32.01
CA THR A 6 -28.34 -60.44 -33.10
C THR A 6 -28.58 -58.98 -32.73
N GLY A 7 -27.66 -58.38 -32.02
CA GLY A 7 -27.66 -56.97 -31.71
C GLY A 7 -27.30 -56.15 -32.97
N THR A 8 -28.28 -55.76 -33.74
CA THR A 8 -28.13 -54.73 -34.75
C THR A 8 -27.83 -53.40 -34.10
N ARG A 9 -26.56 -53.02 -34.02
CA ARG A 9 -26.17 -51.68 -33.70
C ARG A 9 -26.58 -50.76 -34.86
N SER A 10 -27.79 -50.20 -34.76
CA SER A 10 -28.18 -49.01 -35.52
C SER A 10 -27.54 -47.83 -34.84
N ASP A 11 -26.48 -47.30 -35.47
CA ASP A 11 -25.95 -45.98 -35.12
C ASP A 11 -27.06 -44.96 -35.41
N PRO A 12 -27.64 -44.28 -34.40
CA PRO A 12 -28.61 -43.23 -34.68
C PRO A 12 -27.82 -41.98 -35.08
N ARG A 13 -27.53 -41.87 -36.38
CA ARG A 13 -27.18 -40.57 -36.97
C ARG A 13 -28.44 -39.73 -37.01
N GLY A 14 -28.83 -39.18 -35.87
CA GLY A 14 -29.90 -38.21 -35.76
C GLY A 14 -29.32 -36.81 -35.70
N TYR A 15 -29.77 -35.93 -36.55
CA TYR A 15 -29.55 -34.50 -36.44
C TYR A 15 -30.67 -33.93 -35.56
N GLU A 16 -30.31 -33.44 -34.36
CA GLU A 16 -31.27 -32.75 -33.51
C GLU A 16 -31.15 -31.25 -33.76
N ILE A 17 -32.14 -30.67 -34.44
CA ILE A 17 -32.24 -29.23 -34.66
C ILE A 17 -33.19 -28.68 -33.57
N GLY A 18 -32.62 -28.19 -32.47
CA GLY A 18 -33.37 -27.50 -31.42
C GLY A 18 -33.60 -26.03 -31.78
N VAL A 19 -34.78 -25.65 -32.22
CA VAL A 19 -35.16 -24.24 -32.39
C VAL A 19 -35.85 -23.77 -31.10
N ARG A 20 -35.22 -22.89 -30.32
CA ARG A 20 -35.86 -22.18 -29.21
C ARG A 20 -36.76 -21.11 -29.79
N LEU A 21 -38.06 -21.38 -29.88
CA LEU A 21 -39.07 -20.38 -30.20
C LEU A 21 -39.42 -19.58 -28.93
N PRO A 22 -39.12 -18.27 -28.84
CA PRO A 22 -39.55 -17.43 -27.73
C PRO A 22 -41.03 -17.11 -27.88
N ILE A 23 -41.91 -17.96 -27.32
CA ILE A 23 -43.38 -17.86 -27.49
C ILE A 23 -43.96 -16.74 -26.62
N PHE A 24 -43.25 -16.29 -25.58
CA PHE A 24 -43.73 -15.29 -24.60
C PHE A 24 -42.78 -14.11 -24.35
N ASP A 25 -41.56 -14.09 -24.88
CA ASP A 25 -40.64 -12.99 -24.71
C ASP A 25 -40.01 -12.60 -26.05
N TRP A 26 -40.38 -11.46 -26.58
CA TRP A 26 -39.83 -10.88 -27.82
C TRP A 26 -38.40 -10.36 -27.62
N GLY A 27 -37.65 -10.95 -26.70
CA GLY A 27 -36.26 -10.59 -26.40
C GLY A 27 -36.12 -9.32 -25.56
N GLY A 28 -37.19 -8.80 -24.97
CA GLY A 28 -37.19 -7.62 -24.11
C GLY A 28 -36.37 -7.86 -22.87
N MET A 29 -36.64 -8.92 -22.12
CA MET A 29 -35.88 -9.27 -20.90
C MET A 29 -34.39 -9.51 -21.18
N GLN A 30 -34.06 -10.09 -22.33
CA GLN A 30 -32.66 -10.32 -22.70
C GLN A 30 -31.94 -9.01 -23.05
N ARG A 31 -32.62 -8.08 -23.73
CA ARG A 31 -32.07 -6.73 -23.99
C ARG A 31 -31.90 -5.95 -22.71
N ASP A 32 -32.85 -6.00 -21.79
CA ASP A 32 -32.76 -5.34 -20.49
C ASP A 32 -31.62 -5.91 -19.64
N ALA A 33 -31.44 -7.24 -19.66
CA ALA A 33 -30.29 -7.88 -19.00
C ALA A 33 -28.94 -7.43 -19.59
N TRP A 34 -28.83 -7.30 -20.91
CA TRP A 34 -27.62 -6.78 -21.54
C TRP A 34 -27.39 -5.30 -21.25
N ASN A 35 -28.43 -4.48 -21.27
CA ASN A 35 -28.36 -3.07 -20.91
C ASN A 35 -27.92 -2.89 -19.45
N ALA A 36 -28.49 -3.68 -18.53
CA ALA A 36 -28.08 -3.67 -17.12
C ALA A 36 -26.62 -4.08 -16.93
N ARG A 37 -26.15 -5.10 -17.65
CA ARG A 37 -24.72 -5.51 -17.62
C ARG A 37 -23.80 -4.44 -18.16
N THR A 38 -24.18 -3.79 -19.27
CA THR A 38 -23.41 -2.70 -19.86
C THR A 38 -23.30 -1.52 -18.90
N LEU A 39 -24.40 -1.14 -18.26
CA LEU A 39 -24.42 -0.08 -17.26
C LEU A 39 -23.58 -0.45 -16.02
N ALA A 40 -23.68 -1.69 -15.55
CA ALA A 40 -22.86 -2.18 -14.44
C ALA A 40 -21.36 -2.14 -14.79
N ALA A 41 -20.97 -2.55 -15.99
CA ALA A 41 -19.59 -2.49 -16.47
C ALA A 41 -19.09 -1.04 -16.58
N ALA A 42 -19.92 -0.11 -17.06
CA ALA A 42 -19.59 1.31 -17.11
C ALA A 42 -19.38 1.91 -15.71
N ASN A 43 -20.27 1.60 -14.77
CA ASN A 43 -20.13 2.04 -13.37
C ASN A 43 -18.90 1.44 -12.70
N GLN A 44 -18.57 0.18 -12.98
CA GLN A 44 -17.37 -0.47 -12.46
C GLN A 44 -16.09 0.16 -13.02
N LEU A 45 -16.07 0.52 -14.31
CA LEU A 45 -14.97 1.25 -14.92
C LEU A 45 -14.77 2.60 -14.25
N GLU A 46 -15.85 3.36 -14.05
CA GLU A 46 -15.79 4.66 -13.39
C GLU A 46 -15.29 4.54 -11.94
N ALA A 47 -15.77 3.56 -11.18
CA ALA A 47 -15.29 3.28 -9.83
C ALA A 47 -13.78 2.94 -9.83
N THR A 48 -13.33 2.14 -10.79
CA THR A 48 -11.90 1.79 -10.93
C THR A 48 -11.05 3.02 -11.22
N ILE A 49 -11.49 3.89 -12.12
CA ILE A 49 -10.78 5.15 -12.45
C ILE A 49 -10.70 6.06 -11.22
N ARG A 50 -11.79 6.21 -10.48
CA ARG A 50 -11.80 7.03 -9.25
C ARG A 50 -10.86 6.46 -8.20
N THR A 51 -10.87 5.15 -8.00
CA THR A 51 -9.98 4.47 -7.05
C THR A 51 -8.51 4.61 -7.46
N ALA A 52 -8.19 4.41 -8.73
CA ALA A 52 -6.83 4.59 -9.23
C ALA A 52 -6.33 6.03 -9.06
N GLY A 53 -7.19 7.02 -9.36
CA GLY A 53 -6.88 8.43 -9.16
C GLY A 53 -6.70 8.80 -7.68
N SER A 54 -7.47 8.20 -6.77
CA SER A 54 -7.32 8.39 -5.33
C SER A 54 -6.00 7.79 -4.83
N ASN A 55 -5.71 6.55 -5.20
CA ASN A 55 -4.48 5.86 -4.81
C ASN A 55 -3.23 6.59 -5.31
N LEU A 56 -3.26 7.13 -6.53
CA LEU A 56 -2.15 7.91 -7.06
C LEU A 56 -1.91 9.20 -6.25
N ARG A 57 -2.98 9.92 -5.90
CA ARG A 57 -2.86 11.15 -5.09
C ARG A 57 -2.32 10.84 -3.69
N GLU A 58 -2.79 9.75 -3.09
CA GLU A 58 -2.33 9.28 -1.79
C GLU A 58 -0.84 8.93 -1.84
N SER A 59 -0.41 8.13 -2.81
CA SER A 59 1.00 7.74 -3.00
C SER A 59 1.89 8.96 -3.24
N TYR A 60 1.43 9.92 -4.03
CA TYR A 60 2.17 11.17 -4.28
C TYR A 60 2.28 12.03 -3.01
N SER A 61 1.20 12.15 -2.24
CA SER A 61 1.21 12.86 -0.96
C SER A 61 2.17 12.23 0.04
N ALA A 62 2.13 10.88 0.15
CA ALA A 62 3.05 10.14 1.02
C ALA A 62 4.52 10.31 0.60
N TYR A 63 4.82 10.23 -0.70
CA TYR A 63 6.15 10.47 -1.25
C TYR A 63 6.66 11.87 -0.90
N ARG A 64 5.83 12.90 -1.14
CA ARG A 64 6.20 14.28 -0.86
C ARG A 64 6.50 14.49 0.63
N THR A 65 5.64 13.99 1.50
CA THR A 65 5.83 14.10 2.96
C THR A 65 7.10 13.37 3.41
N ALA A 66 7.32 12.15 2.93
CA ALA A 66 8.51 11.38 3.28
C ALA A 66 9.80 12.07 2.79
N HIS A 67 9.78 12.67 1.59
CA HIS A 67 10.88 13.45 1.06
C HIS A 67 11.20 14.68 1.92
N GLU A 68 10.17 15.44 2.31
CA GLU A 68 10.35 16.63 3.15
C GLU A 68 10.92 16.26 4.53
N ILE A 69 10.45 15.16 5.14
CA ILE A 69 10.97 14.65 6.42
C ILE A 69 12.43 14.21 6.28
N ALA A 70 12.76 13.41 5.28
CA ALA A 70 14.14 12.95 5.05
C ALA A 70 15.09 14.11 4.81
N ARG A 71 14.67 15.12 4.03
CA ARG A 71 15.42 16.33 3.79
C ARG A 71 15.65 17.13 5.06
N HIS A 72 14.61 17.34 5.88
CA HIS A 72 14.69 18.05 7.14
C HIS A 72 15.69 17.39 8.10
N HIS A 73 15.64 16.06 8.23
CA HIS A 73 16.61 15.33 9.04
C HIS A 73 18.04 15.53 8.55
N ARG A 74 18.28 15.51 7.23
CA ARG A 74 19.62 15.64 6.64
C ARG A 74 20.18 17.05 6.74
N GLU A 75 19.35 18.06 6.43
CA GLU A 75 19.78 19.44 6.27
C GLU A 75 19.76 20.25 7.58
N GLU A 76 18.87 19.89 8.50
CA GLU A 76 18.66 20.66 9.72
C GLU A 76 18.97 19.87 10.98
N VAL A 77 18.36 18.71 11.18
CA VAL A 77 18.45 17.99 12.46
C VAL A 77 19.87 17.45 12.72
N ILE A 78 20.48 16.79 11.74
CA ILE A 78 21.83 16.21 11.89
C ILE A 78 22.89 17.30 12.12
N PRO A 79 22.94 18.40 11.34
CA PRO A 79 23.93 19.47 11.58
C PRO A 79 23.77 20.13 12.94
N VAL A 80 22.53 20.45 13.34
CA VAL A 80 22.26 21.07 14.64
C VAL A 80 22.68 20.12 15.78
N ARG A 81 22.33 18.83 15.66
CA ARG A 81 22.71 17.85 16.68
C ARG A 81 24.22 17.68 16.81
N LYS A 82 24.94 17.77 15.69
CA LYS A 82 26.41 17.74 15.72
C LYS A 82 26.99 18.93 16.49
N VAL A 83 26.50 20.14 16.25
CA VAL A 83 26.94 21.33 16.98
C VAL A 83 26.64 21.21 18.47
N ILE A 84 25.47 20.70 18.87
CA ILE A 84 25.12 20.47 20.27
C ILE A 84 26.08 19.48 20.91
N SER A 85 26.41 18.39 20.22
CA SER A 85 27.34 17.38 20.75
C SER A 85 28.79 17.93 20.91
N GLU A 86 29.26 18.73 19.96
CA GLU A 86 30.56 19.41 20.04
C GLU A 86 30.59 20.40 21.23
N GLU A 87 29.52 21.17 21.42
CA GLU A 87 29.41 22.09 22.55
C GLU A 87 29.38 21.35 23.91
N ASN A 88 28.62 20.25 24.01
CA ASN A 88 28.58 19.45 25.23
C ASN A 88 29.94 18.81 25.55
N GLN A 89 30.69 18.43 24.51
CA GLN A 89 32.05 17.94 24.71
C GLN A 89 32.99 19.04 25.27
N LEU A 90 32.87 20.28 24.78
CA LEU A 90 33.61 21.43 25.31
C LEU A 90 33.21 21.72 26.77
N ARG A 91 31.93 21.67 27.11
CA ARG A 91 31.43 21.85 28.47
C ARG A 91 31.94 20.77 29.44
N TYR A 92 31.99 19.53 28.95
CA TYR A 92 32.59 18.44 29.73
C TYR A 92 34.10 18.68 30.00
N ASN A 93 34.86 19.09 28.98
CA ASN A 93 36.27 19.42 29.11
C ASN A 93 36.50 20.61 30.08
N GLY A 94 35.53 21.56 30.10
CA GLY A 94 35.52 22.67 31.06
C GLY A 94 34.99 22.31 32.46
N MET A 95 34.70 21.01 32.71
CA MET A 95 34.13 20.52 33.97
C MET A 95 32.76 21.16 34.36
N ILE A 96 32.02 21.63 33.36
CA ILE A 96 30.72 22.27 33.54
C ILE A 96 29.61 21.22 33.61
N ILE A 97 29.72 20.12 32.84
CA ILE A 97 28.78 19.01 32.83
C ILE A 97 29.44 17.70 33.29
N GLY A 98 28.62 16.78 33.80
CA GLY A 98 29.09 15.48 34.27
C GLY A 98 29.19 14.43 33.13
N ILE A 99 29.90 13.35 33.40
CA ILE A 99 30.06 12.23 32.46
C ILE A 99 28.70 11.59 32.05
N PHE A 100 27.75 11.54 32.99
CA PHE A 100 26.42 10.97 32.69
C PHE A 100 25.64 11.79 31.66
N GLU A 101 25.79 13.12 31.73
CA GLU A 101 25.18 14.03 30.78
C GLU A 101 25.81 13.90 29.38
N LEU A 102 27.16 13.78 29.32
CA LEU A 102 27.85 13.51 28.06
C LEU A 102 27.43 12.17 27.42
N ILE A 103 27.29 11.11 28.24
CA ILE A 103 26.80 9.80 27.75
C ILE A 103 25.34 9.89 27.25
N ALA A 104 24.51 10.64 27.95
CA ALA A 104 23.11 10.86 27.49
C ALA A 104 23.10 11.58 26.14
N ASP A 105 23.91 12.62 25.96
CA ASP A 105 24.07 13.33 24.70
C ASP A 105 24.55 12.41 23.58
N ALA A 106 25.53 11.56 23.82
CA ALA A 106 26.03 10.59 22.85
C ALA A 106 24.93 9.58 22.42
N ARG A 107 24.07 9.13 23.36
CA ARG A 107 22.93 8.27 23.04
C ARG A 107 21.89 9.01 22.18
N ASP A 108 21.60 10.26 22.49
CA ASP A 108 20.67 11.07 21.73
C ASP A 108 21.20 11.36 20.32
N GLN A 109 22.52 11.54 20.16
CA GLN A 109 23.14 11.66 18.84
C GLN A 109 22.94 10.38 18.01
N VAL A 110 23.16 9.20 18.58
CA VAL A 110 22.92 7.92 17.91
C VAL A 110 21.45 7.77 17.53
N ASN A 111 20.53 8.08 18.44
CA ASN A 111 19.09 8.03 18.18
C ASN A 111 18.68 8.96 17.04
N THR A 112 19.26 10.15 16.97
CA THR A 112 19.02 11.11 15.88
C THR A 112 19.47 10.56 14.52
N VAL A 113 20.64 9.91 14.46
CA VAL A 113 21.13 9.27 13.23
C VAL A 113 20.23 8.11 12.82
N ILE A 114 19.80 7.29 13.77
CA ILE A 114 18.84 6.20 13.51
C ILE A 114 17.52 6.75 12.95
N ALA A 115 17.00 7.84 13.54
CA ALA A 115 15.79 8.48 13.04
C ALA A 115 15.95 9.00 11.61
N ALA A 116 17.10 9.57 11.28
CA ALA A 116 17.40 10.04 9.92
C ALA A 116 17.47 8.87 8.91
N ILE A 117 18.11 7.77 9.27
CA ILE A 117 18.15 6.55 8.42
C ILE A 117 16.75 5.98 8.20
N ASN A 118 15.94 5.94 9.25
CA ASN A 118 14.55 5.49 9.14
C ASN A 118 13.73 6.42 8.24
N ALA A 119 13.95 7.73 8.31
CA ALA A 119 13.29 8.69 7.42
C ALA A 119 13.69 8.48 5.95
N GLU A 120 14.98 8.22 5.67
CA GLU A 120 15.43 7.88 4.32
C GLU A 120 14.83 6.54 3.83
N GLN A 121 14.75 5.54 4.68
CA GLN A 121 14.08 4.28 4.34
C GLN A 121 12.61 4.51 3.96
N GLN A 122 11.89 5.30 4.75
CA GLN A 122 10.49 5.62 4.44
C GLN A 122 10.35 6.38 3.12
N PHE A 123 11.28 7.27 2.81
CA PHE A 123 11.32 7.95 1.52
C PHE A 123 11.45 6.96 0.35
N TRP A 124 12.38 6.02 0.41
CA TRP A 124 12.57 5.02 -0.66
C TRP A 124 11.38 4.07 -0.81
N LEU A 125 10.74 3.71 0.30
CA LEU A 125 9.51 2.90 0.27
C LEU A 125 8.34 3.68 -0.37
N ALA A 126 8.21 4.96 -0.05
CA ALA A 126 7.19 5.82 -0.64
C ALA A 126 7.42 6.06 -2.14
N ASP A 127 8.69 6.21 -2.56
CA ASP A 127 9.06 6.31 -3.97
C ASP A 127 8.70 5.04 -4.75
N ALA A 128 9.05 3.87 -4.21
CA ALA A 128 8.69 2.58 -4.80
C ALA A 128 7.16 2.39 -4.90
N ALA A 129 6.42 2.82 -3.87
CA ALA A 129 4.96 2.76 -3.88
C ALA A 129 4.35 3.69 -4.93
N LEU A 130 4.89 4.90 -5.11
CA LEU A 130 4.48 5.84 -6.15
C LEU A 130 4.75 5.26 -7.55
N GLN A 131 5.93 4.70 -7.79
CA GLN A 131 6.26 4.04 -9.06
C GLN A 131 5.32 2.87 -9.34
N ALA A 132 5.01 2.04 -8.34
CA ALA A 132 4.06 0.95 -8.47
C ALA A 132 2.65 1.44 -8.81
N ALA A 133 2.19 2.54 -8.20
CA ALA A 133 0.91 3.17 -8.48
C ALA A 133 0.84 3.72 -9.92
N LEU A 134 1.94 4.29 -10.45
CA LEU A 134 2.05 4.78 -11.82
C LEU A 134 1.94 3.65 -12.85
N ILE A 135 2.44 2.46 -12.54
CA ILE A 135 2.36 1.27 -13.40
C ILE A 135 0.98 0.58 -13.27
N GLY A 136 0.11 1.07 -12.38
CA GLY A 136 -1.21 0.48 -12.14
C GLY A 136 -1.18 -0.73 -11.19
N ARG A 137 -0.14 -0.87 -10.39
CA ARG A 137 -0.01 -1.87 -9.30
C ARG A 137 0.10 -1.18 -7.95
N PRO A 138 -0.97 -0.61 -7.41
CA PRO A 138 -0.91 0.01 -6.09
C PRO A 138 -0.54 -1.06 -5.06
N THR A 139 0.56 -0.85 -4.36
CA THR A 139 0.89 -1.63 -3.17
C THR A 139 0.01 -1.10 -2.04
N ASN A 140 -0.88 -1.92 -1.50
CA ASN A 140 -1.68 -1.61 -0.31
C ASN A 140 -0.80 -1.58 0.96
N THR A 141 0.42 -1.10 0.83
CA THR A 141 1.29 -0.88 1.97
C THR A 141 0.85 0.42 2.62
N SER A 142 -0.14 0.33 3.50
CA SER A 142 -0.40 1.39 4.46
C SER A 142 0.89 1.59 5.24
N LEU A 143 1.61 2.67 4.97
CA LEU A 143 2.73 3.11 5.79
C LEU A 143 2.13 3.43 7.17
N SER A 144 2.14 2.43 8.07
CA SER A 144 1.83 2.66 9.45
C SER A 144 2.97 3.53 10.02
N VAL A 145 2.72 4.82 10.08
CA VAL A 145 3.53 5.72 10.89
C VAL A 145 3.34 5.27 12.33
N THR A 146 4.26 4.44 12.81
CA THR A 146 4.35 4.11 14.22
C THR A 146 4.82 5.38 14.93
N THR A 147 3.88 6.23 15.32
CA THR A 147 4.12 7.23 16.35
C THR A 147 4.38 6.45 17.62
N SER A 148 5.64 6.20 17.93
CA SER A 148 6.06 5.75 19.23
C SER A 148 5.74 6.88 20.22
N THR A 149 4.56 6.81 20.81
CA THR A 149 4.23 7.59 22.01
C THR A 149 5.23 7.19 23.08
N PRO A 150 6.04 8.10 23.63
CA PRO A 150 6.85 7.76 24.78
C PRO A 150 5.88 7.36 25.90
N ASN A 151 5.99 6.10 26.32
CA ASN A 151 5.28 5.58 27.47
C ASN A 151 5.75 6.39 28.70
N ALA A 152 4.94 7.33 29.13
CA ALA A 152 5.06 7.98 30.42
C ALA A 152 4.77 6.89 31.45
N GLY A 153 5.82 6.14 31.80
CA GLY A 153 5.81 5.13 32.84
C GLY A 153 5.39 5.74 34.15
N GLY A 154 4.30 5.25 34.68
CA GLY A 154 3.64 5.69 35.88
C GLY A 154 4.56 5.75 37.09
N ALA A 155 4.50 6.88 37.74
CA ALA A 155 4.75 6.97 39.16
C ALA A 155 3.63 6.20 39.87
N GLY A 156 3.99 5.18 40.60
CA GLY A 156 3.09 4.41 41.44
C GLY A 156 3.86 3.81 42.60
N HIS A 157 3.73 4.48 43.76
CA HIS A 157 4.00 4.03 45.15
C HIS A 157 5.38 3.58 45.53
#